data_6e6d38b29ce12afc32b0660e8ee1f3aa
#
_entry.id   6e6d38b29ce12afc32b0660e8ee1f3aa
#
_cell.length_a   1.000
_cell.length_b   1.000
_cell.length_c   1.000
_cell.angle_alpha   90.00
_cell.angle_beta   90.00
_cell.angle_gamma   90.00
#
_symmetry.space_group_name_H-M   'P 1'
#
loop_
_entity.id
_entity.type
_entity.pdbx_description
1 polymer ?
#
loop_
_entity_poly.entity_id
_entity_poly.type
_entity_poly.pdbx_seq_one_letter_code
_entity_poly.pdbx_strand_id
1 'polypeptide(L)'
;VNSPDIAKAPAFPWIGLLTLAGAIFVSVTSEFLPTGLIPDMSRDLGVSISLTGQLVTIFAATVVVATTPLTLVTQRFSRKSLLLVALCTIAVANVLAALAPTFGLLIGARILGGLAHGLFWAIVAAYSAHLVAPEQLGRATAITAGGGSAAFVLGVPLGTALGHAFGWRPTFAILGGVVLVLALIVVKFLPAVDHHIPLRTGEIRLPARKDRTLPRIIGVCVVILLVLIGQNTLSTYITPWLENASFAPDTVPLVLFAFGGAGAVGLVLAGFATDRFPRSGFVVAAIAVVLALVGLAVAAGTGAPTAVVVAAVVWNIAFGGIPAMLQTRMLRTSSFQLRSLAAALQTTAFNIGIGGGAMVGGLAIDLSGLDVLPWVAIAIVAVGLVVSLIVDARATAAVRAEAVASR
;
A
#
# COMPACT_ATOMS: atom_id res chain seq x y z
N VAL A 1 -54.49 -18.31 -1.16
CA VAL A 1 -53.08 -18.53 -0.79
C VAL A 1 -52.26 -17.47 -1.53
N ASN A 2 -51.98 -16.33 -0.86
CA ASN A 2 -51.14 -15.28 -1.40
C ASN A 2 -49.69 -15.78 -1.34
N SER A 3 -49.05 -15.95 -2.51
CA SER A 3 -47.58 -16.16 -2.60
C SER A 3 -46.87 -14.97 -1.95
N PRO A 4 -45.89 -15.18 -1.06
CA PRO A 4 -45.13 -14.07 -0.51
C PRO A 4 -44.36 -13.40 -1.67
N ASP A 5 -44.55 -12.08 -1.80
CA ASP A 5 -43.72 -11.25 -2.67
C ASP A 5 -42.25 -11.54 -2.38
N ILE A 6 -41.59 -12.21 -3.30
CA ILE A 6 -40.14 -12.38 -3.27
C ILE A 6 -39.56 -10.98 -3.47
N ALA A 7 -39.25 -10.29 -2.36
CA ALA A 7 -38.59 -9.02 -2.39
C ALA A 7 -37.28 -9.19 -3.26
N LYS A 8 -37.28 -8.53 -4.43
CA LYS A 8 -36.11 -8.53 -5.32
C LYS A 8 -34.88 -8.14 -4.49
N ALA A 9 -33.88 -9.03 -4.43
CA ALA A 9 -32.63 -8.72 -3.79
C ALA A 9 -32.13 -7.35 -4.28
N PRO A 10 -31.72 -6.45 -3.39
CA PRO A 10 -31.28 -5.13 -3.78
C PRO A 10 -30.16 -5.24 -4.83
N ALA A 11 -30.25 -4.42 -5.88
CA ALA A 11 -29.26 -4.41 -6.96
C ALA A 11 -27.86 -4.15 -6.39
N PHE A 12 -26.86 -4.84 -6.90
CA PHE A 12 -25.48 -4.69 -6.45
C PHE A 12 -25.02 -3.23 -6.58
N PRO A 13 -24.47 -2.60 -5.53
CA PRO A 13 -24.23 -1.15 -5.43
C PRO A 13 -22.97 -0.70 -6.19
N TRP A 14 -22.93 -0.92 -7.51
CA TRP A 14 -21.79 -0.61 -8.35
C TRP A 14 -21.29 0.84 -8.21
N ILE A 15 -22.21 1.81 -8.21
CA ILE A 15 -21.85 3.23 -8.16
C ILE A 15 -21.15 3.55 -6.83
N GLY A 16 -21.66 3.06 -5.71
CA GLY A 16 -21.03 3.25 -4.41
C GLY A 16 -19.64 2.62 -4.33
N LEU A 17 -19.48 1.38 -4.83
CA LEU A 17 -18.20 0.66 -4.82
C LEU A 17 -17.17 1.30 -5.76
N LEU A 18 -17.57 1.74 -6.96
CA LEU A 18 -16.70 2.46 -7.88
C LEU A 18 -16.29 3.84 -7.33
N THR A 19 -17.20 4.51 -6.61
CA THR A 19 -16.89 5.76 -5.91
C THR A 19 -15.84 5.53 -4.82
N LEU A 20 -15.93 4.44 -4.04
CA LEU A 20 -14.90 4.06 -3.07
C LEU A 20 -13.59 3.66 -3.74
N ALA A 21 -13.65 2.92 -4.85
CA ALA A 21 -12.45 2.59 -5.64
C ALA A 21 -11.74 3.85 -6.16
N GLY A 22 -12.51 4.83 -6.66
CA GLY A 22 -11.99 6.14 -7.05
C GLY A 22 -11.36 6.90 -5.88
N ALA A 23 -11.97 6.83 -4.69
CA ALA A 23 -11.41 7.45 -3.49
C ALA A 23 -10.08 6.80 -3.07
N ILE A 24 -9.96 5.47 -3.16
CA ILE A 24 -8.69 4.76 -2.94
C ILE A 24 -7.68 5.14 -4.01
N PHE A 25 -8.08 5.20 -5.28
CA PHE A 25 -7.22 5.60 -6.39
C PHE A 25 -6.55 6.95 -6.13
N VAL A 26 -7.31 8.00 -5.84
CA VAL A 26 -6.74 9.34 -5.62
C VAL A 26 -5.93 9.43 -4.33
N SER A 27 -6.34 8.72 -3.28
CA SER A 27 -5.62 8.72 -2.00
C SER A 27 -4.25 8.05 -2.13
N VAL A 28 -4.15 6.89 -2.79
CA VAL A 28 -2.91 6.18 -3.06
C VAL A 28 -2.04 6.94 -4.06
N THR A 29 -2.66 7.53 -5.11
CA THR A 29 -1.92 8.40 -6.05
C THR A 29 -1.28 9.57 -5.31
N SER A 30 -2.00 10.25 -4.40
CA SER A 30 -1.46 11.36 -3.60
C SER A 30 -0.31 10.93 -2.68
N GLU A 31 -0.36 9.71 -2.12
CA GLU A 31 0.70 9.15 -1.30
C GLU A 31 1.99 8.95 -2.10
N PHE A 32 1.90 8.31 -3.28
CA PHE A 32 3.05 7.87 -4.07
C PHE A 32 3.46 8.84 -5.19
N LEU A 33 2.69 9.88 -5.47
CA LEU A 33 3.03 10.88 -6.49
C LEU A 33 4.46 11.46 -6.35
N PRO A 34 4.96 11.78 -5.14
CA PRO A 34 6.33 12.27 -4.97
C PRO A 34 7.38 11.34 -5.55
N THR A 35 7.20 10.01 -5.49
CA THR A 35 8.21 9.03 -5.96
C THR A 35 8.52 9.19 -7.45
N GLY A 36 7.52 9.58 -8.24
CA GLY A 36 7.68 9.89 -9.66
C GLY A 36 8.32 11.25 -9.95
N LEU A 37 8.34 12.16 -8.94
CA LEU A 37 8.72 13.57 -9.10
C LEU A 37 9.94 13.98 -8.25
N ILE A 38 10.60 13.02 -7.59
CA ILE A 38 11.77 13.27 -6.72
C ILE A 38 12.82 14.14 -7.42
N PRO A 39 13.27 13.86 -8.67
CA PRO A 39 14.29 14.67 -9.31
C PRO A 39 13.86 16.13 -9.52
N ASP A 40 12.62 16.36 -9.93
CA ASP A 40 12.09 17.71 -10.20
C ASP A 40 11.91 18.51 -8.91
N MET A 41 11.37 17.86 -7.87
CA MET A 41 11.20 18.46 -6.53
C MET A 41 12.55 18.79 -5.88
N SER A 42 13.52 17.87 -6.00
CA SER A 42 14.89 18.04 -5.49
C SER A 42 15.57 19.26 -6.12
N ARG A 43 15.53 19.35 -7.45
CA ARG A 43 16.13 20.47 -8.21
C ARG A 43 15.48 21.81 -7.89
N ASP A 44 14.16 21.87 -7.85
CA ASP A 44 13.41 23.10 -7.67
C ASP A 44 13.48 23.64 -6.22
N LEU A 45 13.54 22.75 -5.23
CA LEU A 45 13.64 23.13 -3.81
C LEU A 45 15.09 23.24 -3.30
N GLY A 46 16.08 22.89 -4.13
CA GLY A 46 17.50 22.93 -3.76
C GLY A 46 17.88 21.96 -2.64
N VAL A 47 17.23 20.81 -2.56
CA VAL A 47 17.50 19.76 -1.56
C VAL A 47 17.95 18.47 -2.21
N SER A 48 18.60 17.57 -1.46
CA SER A 48 19.07 16.29 -2.01
C SER A 48 17.93 15.35 -2.43
N ILE A 49 18.21 14.43 -3.34
CA ILE A 49 17.31 13.33 -3.74
C ILE A 49 16.89 12.51 -2.51
N SER A 50 17.86 12.18 -1.66
CA SER A 50 17.65 11.46 -0.40
C SER A 50 16.66 12.18 0.50
N LEU A 51 16.88 13.49 0.75
CA LEU A 51 15.98 14.29 1.59
C LEU A 51 14.57 14.40 0.98
N THR A 52 14.47 14.55 -0.34
CA THR A 52 13.17 14.57 -1.02
C THR A 52 12.42 13.25 -0.85
N GLY A 53 13.09 12.12 -0.92
CA GLY A 53 12.50 10.80 -0.67
C GLY A 53 11.98 10.62 0.76
N GLN A 54 12.53 11.35 1.76
CA GLN A 54 12.00 11.32 3.14
C GLN A 54 10.58 11.86 3.27
N LEU A 55 10.04 12.53 2.26
CA LEU A 55 8.62 12.90 2.22
C LEU A 55 7.70 11.67 2.29
N VAL A 56 8.12 10.52 1.76
CA VAL A 56 7.41 9.24 1.86
C VAL A 56 7.52 8.69 3.28
N THR A 57 8.70 8.76 3.90
CA THR A 57 8.93 8.36 5.30
C THR A 57 8.05 9.18 6.26
N ILE A 58 8.04 10.50 6.10
CA ILE A 58 7.27 11.41 6.95
C ILE A 58 5.76 11.13 6.81
N PHE A 59 5.28 10.93 5.59
CA PHE A 59 3.88 10.59 5.33
C PHE A 59 3.51 9.27 6.01
N ALA A 60 4.27 8.20 5.77
CA ALA A 60 4.02 6.88 6.34
C ALA A 60 4.11 6.87 7.88
N ALA A 61 5.11 7.54 8.45
CA ALA A 61 5.24 7.71 9.90
C ALA A 61 4.01 8.43 10.50
N THR A 62 3.52 9.47 9.82
CA THR A 62 2.30 10.18 10.23
C THR A 62 1.08 9.26 10.20
N VAL A 63 0.93 8.44 9.15
CA VAL A 63 -0.15 7.43 9.07
C VAL A 63 -0.08 6.48 10.26
N VAL A 64 1.10 5.94 10.58
CA VAL A 64 1.29 5.00 11.70
C VAL A 64 0.89 5.60 13.03
N VAL A 65 1.35 6.82 13.30
CA VAL A 65 1.11 7.49 14.59
C VAL A 65 -0.34 7.96 14.71
N ALA A 66 -0.95 8.43 13.61
CA ALA A 66 -2.22 9.12 13.65
C ALA A 66 -3.45 8.20 13.52
N THR A 67 -3.34 7.07 12.81
CA THR A 67 -4.51 6.24 12.46
C THR A 67 -5.29 5.79 13.69
N THR A 68 -4.62 5.24 14.70
CA THR A 68 -5.29 4.73 15.91
C THR A 68 -5.93 5.84 16.74
N PRO A 69 -5.23 6.93 17.12
CA PRO A 69 -5.83 8.04 17.87
C PRO A 69 -7.01 8.68 17.11
N LEU A 70 -6.84 8.95 15.81
CA LEU A 70 -7.90 9.56 15.02
C LEU A 70 -9.12 8.66 14.92
N THR A 71 -8.94 7.34 14.74
CA THR A 71 -10.05 6.39 14.72
C THR A 71 -10.83 6.41 16.04
N LEU A 72 -10.13 6.44 17.19
CA LEU A 72 -10.77 6.47 18.51
C LEU A 72 -11.55 7.76 18.75
N VAL A 73 -10.98 8.90 18.44
CA VAL A 73 -11.61 10.21 18.67
C VAL A 73 -12.80 10.44 17.74
N THR A 74 -12.75 9.87 16.52
CA THR A 74 -13.76 10.11 15.49
C THR A 74 -14.91 9.08 15.47
N GLN A 75 -14.93 8.11 16.36
CA GLN A 75 -15.95 7.03 16.41
C GLN A 75 -17.40 7.53 16.43
N ARG A 76 -17.65 8.69 17.03
CA ARG A 76 -18.99 9.31 17.16
C ARG A 76 -19.53 9.97 15.89
N PHE A 77 -18.67 10.18 14.88
CA PHE A 77 -19.07 10.84 13.65
C PHE A 77 -19.51 9.85 12.58
N SER A 78 -20.39 10.29 11.68
CA SER A 78 -20.86 9.45 10.58
C SER A 78 -19.70 9.07 9.64
N ARG A 79 -19.69 7.84 9.16
CA ARG A 79 -18.65 7.35 8.23
C ARG A 79 -18.54 8.18 6.96
N LYS A 80 -19.70 8.64 6.43
CA LYS A 80 -19.73 9.51 5.24
C LYS A 80 -19.10 10.86 5.51
N SER A 81 -19.44 11.51 6.62
CA SER A 81 -18.83 12.81 6.98
C SER A 81 -17.33 12.70 7.18
N LEU A 82 -16.86 11.65 7.85
CA LEU A 82 -15.42 11.41 8.06
C LEU A 82 -14.70 11.15 6.74
N LEU A 83 -15.30 10.39 5.82
CA LEU A 83 -14.73 10.16 4.49
C LEU A 83 -14.59 11.48 3.71
N LEU A 84 -15.61 12.35 3.76
CA LEU A 84 -15.57 13.67 3.13
C LEU A 84 -14.51 14.56 3.76
N VAL A 85 -14.42 14.60 5.09
CA VAL A 85 -13.36 15.34 5.79
C VAL A 85 -11.98 14.83 5.37
N ALA A 86 -11.76 13.53 5.33
CA ALA A 86 -10.49 12.95 4.88
C ALA A 86 -10.16 13.36 3.45
N LEU A 87 -11.10 13.23 2.49
CA LEU A 87 -10.89 13.62 1.10
C LEU A 87 -10.62 15.11 0.96
N CYS A 88 -11.43 15.98 1.61
CA CYS A 88 -11.20 17.42 1.58
C CYS A 88 -9.83 17.79 2.18
N THR A 89 -9.41 17.13 3.25
CA THR A 89 -8.08 17.36 3.85
C THR A 89 -6.95 16.87 2.92
N ILE A 90 -7.12 15.73 2.21
CA ILE A 90 -6.17 15.29 1.18
C ILE A 90 -6.09 16.33 0.06
N ALA A 91 -7.22 16.89 -0.39
CA ALA A 91 -7.23 17.93 -1.40
C ALA A 91 -6.47 19.18 -0.95
N VAL A 92 -6.75 19.65 0.27
CA VAL A 92 -6.04 20.79 0.88
C VAL A 92 -4.54 20.51 1.00
N ALA A 93 -4.15 19.31 1.45
CA ALA A 93 -2.75 18.91 1.54
C ALA A 93 -2.04 18.95 0.19
N ASN A 94 -2.70 18.49 -0.89
CA ASN A 94 -2.14 18.56 -2.24
C ASN A 94 -2.02 20.02 -2.73
N VAL A 95 -3.00 20.87 -2.46
CA VAL A 95 -2.92 22.31 -2.79
C VAL A 95 -1.80 22.99 -2.01
N LEU A 96 -1.66 22.71 -0.71
CA LEU A 96 -0.56 23.21 0.09
C LEU A 96 0.80 22.74 -0.42
N ALA A 97 0.90 21.50 -0.85
CA ALA A 97 2.12 20.97 -1.50
C ALA A 97 2.43 21.75 -2.80
N ALA A 98 1.43 22.01 -3.64
CA ALA A 98 1.58 22.79 -4.87
C ALA A 98 2.07 24.23 -4.60
N LEU A 99 1.60 24.84 -3.51
CA LEU A 99 1.94 26.20 -3.13
C LEU A 99 3.20 26.30 -2.26
N ALA A 100 3.84 25.18 -1.90
CA ALA A 100 4.96 25.16 -0.97
C ALA A 100 6.22 25.84 -1.57
N PRO A 101 6.67 27.00 -1.08
CA PRO A 101 7.89 27.67 -1.53
C PRO A 101 9.15 27.05 -0.91
N THR A 102 9.01 26.27 0.16
CA THR A 102 10.12 25.67 0.89
C THR A 102 9.85 24.19 1.18
N PHE A 103 10.93 23.42 1.34
CA PHE A 103 10.84 22.01 1.74
C PHE A 103 10.11 21.81 3.08
N GLY A 104 10.32 22.74 4.05
CA GLY A 104 9.64 22.68 5.35
C GLY A 104 8.11 22.78 5.25
N LEU A 105 7.57 23.66 4.39
CA LEU A 105 6.13 23.75 4.16
C LEU A 105 5.59 22.50 3.45
N LEU A 106 6.38 21.95 2.54
CA LEU A 106 6.04 20.70 1.88
C LEU A 106 5.97 19.51 2.86
N ILE A 107 6.88 19.44 3.84
CA ILE A 107 6.77 18.50 4.98
C ILE A 107 5.43 18.69 5.72
N GLY A 108 5.06 19.92 6.04
CA GLY A 108 3.77 20.19 6.67
C GLY A 108 2.58 19.70 5.86
N ALA A 109 2.59 19.90 4.55
CA ALA A 109 1.58 19.40 3.64
C ALA A 109 1.54 17.85 3.63
N ARG A 110 2.70 17.18 3.67
CA ARG A 110 2.80 15.70 3.73
C ARG A 110 2.30 15.15 5.07
N ILE A 111 2.56 15.83 6.19
CA ILE A 111 1.99 15.47 7.49
C ILE A 111 0.47 15.58 7.45
N LEU A 112 -0.08 16.70 6.96
CA LEU A 112 -1.53 16.87 6.83
C LEU A 112 -2.16 15.78 5.95
N GLY A 113 -1.53 15.47 4.81
CA GLY A 113 -1.95 14.37 3.92
C GLY A 113 -1.92 13.02 4.61
N GLY A 114 -0.87 12.73 5.38
CA GLY A 114 -0.72 11.48 6.14
C GLY A 114 -1.79 11.32 7.24
N LEU A 115 -2.13 12.38 7.97
CA LEU A 115 -3.24 12.39 8.93
C LEU A 115 -4.56 12.01 8.27
N ALA A 116 -4.86 12.66 7.14
CA ALA A 116 -6.08 12.41 6.39
C ALA A 116 -6.12 11.02 5.78
N HIS A 117 -5.01 10.53 5.24
CA HIS A 117 -4.87 9.19 4.67
C HIS A 117 -5.05 8.08 5.72
N GLY A 118 -4.48 8.25 6.92
CA GLY A 118 -4.69 7.32 8.04
C GLY A 118 -6.17 7.21 8.43
N LEU A 119 -6.85 8.35 8.56
CA LEU A 119 -8.29 8.39 8.82
C LEU A 119 -9.10 7.77 7.66
N PHE A 120 -8.73 8.07 6.42
CA PHE A 120 -9.36 7.53 5.21
C PHE A 120 -9.37 6.00 5.20
N TRP A 121 -8.22 5.35 5.41
CA TRP A 121 -8.14 3.89 5.42
C TRP A 121 -8.93 3.24 6.55
N ALA A 122 -8.95 3.86 7.74
CA ALA A 122 -9.77 3.37 8.85
C ALA A 122 -11.28 3.32 8.52
N ILE A 123 -11.73 4.21 7.62
CA ILE A 123 -13.14 4.33 7.26
C ILE A 123 -13.48 3.45 6.05
N VAL A 124 -12.69 3.49 4.99
CA VAL A 124 -12.98 2.85 3.69
C VAL A 124 -13.07 1.33 3.83
N ALA A 125 -12.19 0.71 4.63
CA ALA A 125 -12.20 -0.72 4.86
C ALA A 125 -13.55 -1.21 5.45
N ALA A 126 -14.14 -0.45 6.36
CA ALA A 126 -15.43 -0.76 6.95
C ALA A 126 -16.61 -0.38 6.03
N TYR A 127 -16.47 0.66 5.21
CA TYR A 127 -17.56 1.20 4.40
C TYR A 127 -18.03 0.22 3.33
N SER A 128 -17.12 -0.45 2.63
CA SER A 128 -17.44 -1.45 1.61
C SER A 128 -18.28 -2.60 2.18
N ALA A 129 -18.03 -3.01 3.42
CA ALA A 129 -18.79 -4.06 4.10
C ALA A 129 -20.24 -3.66 4.42
N HIS A 130 -20.54 -2.37 4.54
CA HIS A 130 -21.91 -1.89 4.81
C HIS A 130 -22.75 -1.72 3.52
N LEU A 131 -22.11 -1.72 2.36
CA LEU A 131 -22.80 -1.52 1.09
C LEU A 131 -23.38 -2.81 0.50
N VAL A 132 -22.91 -3.98 0.93
CA VAL A 132 -23.25 -5.27 0.34
C VAL A 132 -23.62 -6.30 1.40
N ALA A 133 -24.35 -7.34 0.98
CA ALA A 133 -24.59 -8.51 1.81
C ALA A 133 -23.28 -9.29 2.07
N PRO A 134 -23.18 -10.06 3.19
CA PRO A 134 -21.96 -10.80 3.55
C PRO A 134 -21.42 -11.71 2.44
N GLU A 135 -22.31 -12.31 1.64
CA GLU A 135 -21.97 -13.21 0.53
C GLU A 135 -21.27 -12.48 -0.63
N GLN A 136 -21.49 -11.16 -0.75
CA GLN A 136 -20.95 -10.31 -1.81
C GLN A 136 -19.70 -9.53 -1.36
N LEU A 137 -19.28 -9.65 -0.10
CA LEU A 137 -18.20 -8.88 0.49
C LEU A 137 -16.88 -9.07 -0.25
N GLY A 138 -16.56 -10.29 -0.66
CA GLY A 138 -15.34 -10.58 -1.42
C GLY A 138 -15.27 -9.79 -2.74
N ARG A 139 -16.39 -9.76 -3.48
CA ARG A 139 -16.52 -9.00 -4.74
C ARG A 139 -16.44 -7.50 -4.51
N ALA A 140 -17.09 -6.99 -3.46
CA ALA A 140 -17.02 -5.57 -3.10
C ALA A 140 -15.60 -5.14 -2.74
N THR A 141 -14.91 -5.94 -1.92
CA THR A 141 -13.52 -5.70 -1.54
C THR A 141 -12.58 -5.73 -2.76
N ALA A 142 -12.77 -6.66 -3.69
CA ALA A 142 -11.98 -6.73 -4.91
C ALA A 142 -12.15 -5.47 -5.79
N ILE A 143 -13.38 -4.97 -5.94
CA ILE A 143 -13.68 -3.75 -6.70
C ILE A 143 -13.02 -2.54 -6.04
N THR A 144 -13.18 -2.36 -4.73
CA THR A 144 -12.63 -1.21 -4.01
C THR A 144 -11.10 -1.27 -3.97
N ALA A 145 -10.50 -2.43 -3.71
CA ALA A 145 -9.04 -2.61 -3.73
C ALA A 145 -8.43 -2.40 -5.12
N GLY A 146 -9.21 -2.64 -6.19
CA GLY A 146 -8.82 -2.32 -7.57
C GLY A 146 -8.44 -0.85 -7.77
N GLY A 147 -9.01 0.07 -6.97
CA GLY A 147 -8.61 1.48 -6.96
C GLY A 147 -7.14 1.69 -6.60
N GLY A 148 -6.62 0.95 -5.62
CA GLY A 148 -5.20 0.99 -5.25
C GLY A 148 -4.29 0.48 -6.37
N SER A 149 -4.64 -0.64 -7.01
CA SER A 149 -3.90 -1.16 -8.16
C SER A 149 -3.92 -0.18 -9.33
N ALA A 150 -5.08 0.43 -9.61
CA ALA A 150 -5.20 1.44 -10.65
C ALA A 150 -4.34 2.68 -10.36
N ALA A 151 -4.13 3.05 -9.09
CA ALA A 151 -3.24 4.15 -8.72
C ALA A 151 -1.79 3.89 -9.15
N PHE A 152 -1.28 2.68 -8.97
CA PHE A 152 0.06 2.32 -9.42
C PHE A 152 0.16 2.16 -10.94
N VAL A 153 -0.90 1.67 -11.60
CA VAL A 153 -0.92 1.48 -13.07
C VAL A 153 -1.09 2.81 -13.81
N LEU A 154 -1.95 3.68 -13.32
CA LEU A 154 -2.34 4.92 -14.00
C LEU A 154 -1.98 6.18 -13.21
N GLY A 155 -2.26 6.21 -11.90
CA GLY A 155 -2.17 7.41 -11.08
C GLY A 155 -0.73 7.94 -11.00
N VAL A 156 0.22 7.11 -10.58
CA VAL A 156 1.63 7.50 -10.45
C VAL A 156 2.27 7.80 -11.82
N PRO A 157 2.14 6.95 -12.86
CA PRO A 157 2.71 7.26 -14.17
C PRO A 157 2.13 8.51 -14.82
N LEU A 158 0.81 8.70 -14.80
CA LEU A 158 0.18 9.91 -15.33
C LEU A 158 0.58 11.15 -14.52
N GLY A 159 0.66 11.05 -13.21
CA GLY A 159 1.15 12.13 -12.36
C GLY A 159 2.60 12.48 -12.68
N THR A 160 3.46 11.49 -12.91
CA THR A 160 4.85 11.72 -13.33
C THR A 160 4.92 12.39 -14.72
N ALA A 161 4.12 11.93 -15.69
CA ALA A 161 4.04 12.54 -17.01
C ALA A 161 3.56 14.00 -16.94
N LEU A 162 2.53 14.28 -16.14
CA LEU A 162 2.06 15.65 -15.92
C LEU A 162 3.13 16.51 -15.24
N GLY A 163 3.88 15.93 -14.29
CA GLY A 163 4.97 16.62 -13.62
C GLY A 163 6.12 17.01 -14.55
N HIS A 164 6.50 16.13 -15.46
CA HIS A 164 7.51 16.45 -16.48
C HIS A 164 7.00 17.48 -17.50
N ALA A 165 5.70 17.42 -17.87
CA ALA A 165 5.12 18.34 -18.87
C ALA A 165 4.84 19.74 -18.31
N PHE A 166 4.32 19.85 -17.10
CA PHE A 166 3.79 21.09 -16.52
C PHE A 166 4.49 21.50 -15.22
N GLY A 167 5.39 20.67 -14.70
CA GLY A 167 6.01 20.83 -13.39
C GLY A 167 5.25 20.13 -12.26
N TRP A 168 5.98 19.82 -11.18
CA TRP A 168 5.43 19.07 -10.05
C TRP A 168 4.34 19.84 -9.27
N ARG A 169 4.46 21.19 -9.17
CA ARG A 169 3.47 22.03 -8.45
C ARG A 169 2.09 21.99 -9.12
N PRO A 170 1.92 22.27 -10.42
CA PRO A 170 0.64 22.13 -11.11
C PRO A 170 0.07 20.72 -11.00
N THR A 171 0.91 19.68 -11.01
CA THR A 171 0.48 18.30 -10.87
C THR A 171 -0.19 18.03 -9.51
N PHE A 172 0.39 18.52 -8.41
CA PHE A 172 -0.25 18.44 -7.09
C PHE A 172 -1.55 19.25 -7.04
N ALA A 173 -1.60 20.44 -7.66
CA ALA A 173 -2.82 21.26 -7.73
C ALA A 173 -3.94 20.53 -8.50
N ILE A 174 -3.62 19.93 -9.67
CA ILE A 174 -4.55 19.13 -10.46
C ILE A 174 -5.08 17.97 -9.64
N LEU A 175 -4.19 17.23 -8.96
CA LEU A 175 -4.61 16.11 -8.12
C LEU A 175 -5.52 16.59 -6.98
N GLY A 176 -5.23 17.71 -6.34
CA GLY A 176 -6.11 18.33 -5.34
C GLY A 176 -7.51 18.62 -5.90
N GLY A 177 -7.59 19.17 -7.11
CA GLY A 177 -8.84 19.38 -7.84
C GLY A 177 -9.59 18.09 -8.13
N VAL A 178 -8.91 17.04 -8.59
CA VAL A 178 -9.51 15.72 -8.84
C VAL A 178 -10.08 15.11 -7.55
N VAL A 179 -9.36 15.25 -6.42
CA VAL A 179 -9.85 14.79 -5.12
C VAL A 179 -11.12 15.55 -4.69
N LEU A 180 -11.21 16.87 -4.95
CA LEU A 180 -12.41 17.66 -4.64
C LEU A 180 -13.60 17.23 -5.51
N VAL A 181 -13.39 17.01 -6.81
CA VAL A 181 -14.44 16.48 -7.70
C VAL A 181 -14.94 15.13 -7.19
N LEU A 182 -14.03 14.26 -6.76
CA LEU A 182 -14.40 12.99 -6.20
C LEU A 182 -15.16 13.12 -4.86
N ALA A 183 -14.80 14.09 -4.01
CA ALA A 183 -15.55 14.38 -2.79
C ALA A 183 -17.00 14.78 -3.11
N LEU A 184 -17.24 15.56 -4.18
CA LEU A 184 -18.60 15.87 -4.67
C LEU A 184 -19.33 14.62 -5.16
N ILE A 185 -18.63 13.72 -5.84
CA ILE A 185 -19.20 12.41 -6.26
C ILE A 185 -19.60 11.58 -5.03
N VAL A 186 -18.76 11.56 -3.98
CA VAL A 186 -19.08 10.89 -2.70
C VAL A 186 -20.30 11.51 -2.04
N VAL A 187 -20.45 12.85 -2.03
CA VAL A 187 -21.65 13.51 -1.50
C VAL A 187 -22.90 13.01 -2.21
N LYS A 188 -22.86 12.92 -3.54
CA LYS A 188 -24.02 12.59 -4.37
C LYS A 188 -24.37 11.10 -4.36
N PHE A 189 -23.41 10.22 -4.46
CA PHE A 189 -23.62 8.81 -4.80
C PHE A 189 -23.39 7.83 -3.64
N LEU A 190 -22.70 8.23 -2.59
CA LEU A 190 -22.44 7.33 -1.48
C LEU A 190 -23.55 7.48 -0.43
N PRO A 191 -24.30 6.41 -0.07
CA PRO A 191 -25.33 6.49 0.97
C PRO A 191 -24.71 6.76 2.33
N ALA A 192 -25.44 7.42 3.22
CA ALA A 192 -25.04 7.50 4.62
C ALA A 192 -25.13 6.09 5.24
N VAL A 193 -24.10 5.69 5.98
CA VAL A 193 -24.03 4.40 6.65
C VAL A 193 -24.12 4.61 8.14
N ASP A 194 -24.94 3.82 8.81
CA ASP A 194 -25.10 3.88 10.25
C ASP A 194 -23.80 3.43 10.94
N HIS A 195 -23.34 4.21 11.92
CA HIS A 195 -22.04 4.01 12.56
C HIS A 195 -22.11 3.17 13.85
N HIS A 196 -23.32 2.82 14.29
CA HIS A 196 -23.54 2.01 15.48
C HIS A 196 -23.28 0.54 15.16
N ILE A 197 -22.08 0.05 15.37
CA ILE A 197 -21.80 -1.37 15.45
C ILE A 197 -22.23 -1.80 16.87
N PRO A 198 -23.27 -2.60 17.04
CA PRO A 198 -23.58 -3.13 18.37
C PRO A 198 -22.39 -3.98 18.81
N LEU A 199 -21.70 -3.55 19.87
CA LEU A 199 -20.74 -4.38 20.57
C LEU A 199 -21.46 -5.64 21.02
N ARG A 200 -21.09 -6.81 20.48
CA ARG A 200 -21.56 -8.09 21.00
C ARG A 200 -21.03 -8.19 22.43
N THR A 201 -21.88 -7.81 23.37
CA THR A 201 -21.67 -8.00 24.80
C THR A 201 -21.77 -9.50 25.10
N GLY A 202 -20.68 -10.09 25.61
CA GLY A 202 -20.70 -11.45 26.13
C GLY A 202 -19.51 -12.35 25.83
N GLU A 203 -18.55 -11.95 24.99
CA GLU A 203 -17.35 -12.76 24.81
C GLU A 203 -16.31 -12.44 25.89
N ILE A 204 -15.95 -13.45 26.71
CA ILE A 204 -14.79 -13.39 27.60
C ILE A 204 -13.55 -13.26 26.74
N ARG A 205 -13.01 -12.04 26.59
CA ARG A 205 -11.76 -11.80 25.87
C ARG A 205 -10.60 -12.28 26.73
N LEU A 206 -9.97 -13.37 26.35
CA LEU A 206 -8.66 -13.73 26.91
C LEU A 206 -7.69 -12.57 26.64
N PRO A 207 -6.79 -12.23 27.60
CA PRO A 207 -5.75 -11.24 27.34
C PRO A 207 -4.93 -11.67 26.13
N ALA A 208 -4.71 -10.75 25.19
CA ALA A 208 -4.02 -11.02 23.92
C ALA A 208 -2.67 -11.77 24.12
N ARG A 209 -1.97 -11.49 25.23
CA ARG A 209 -0.70 -12.16 25.60
C ARG A 209 -0.83 -13.67 25.83
N LYS A 210 -2.03 -14.20 26.12
CA LYS A 210 -2.27 -15.63 26.34
C LYS A 210 -2.69 -16.37 25.08
N ASP A 211 -2.93 -15.66 23.99
CA ASP A 211 -3.29 -16.28 22.72
C ASP A 211 -2.04 -16.86 22.03
N ARG A 212 -2.07 -18.16 21.76
CA ARG A 212 -0.97 -18.92 21.13
C ARG A 212 -0.65 -18.46 19.70
N THR A 213 -1.54 -17.71 19.05
CA THR A 213 -1.33 -17.20 17.69
C THR A 213 -0.53 -15.89 17.67
N LEU A 214 -0.44 -15.15 18.78
CA LEU A 214 0.25 -13.86 18.84
C LEU A 214 1.72 -13.91 18.39
N PRO A 215 2.58 -14.87 18.81
CA PRO A 215 3.95 -14.95 18.33
C PRO A 215 4.04 -15.18 16.82
N ARG A 216 3.10 -15.93 16.24
CA ARG A 216 3.02 -16.17 14.79
C ARG A 216 2.59 -14.90 14.05
N ILE A 217 1.63 -14.13 14.59
CA ILE A 217 1.22 -12.83 14.05
C ILE A 217 2.41 -11.86 14.01
N ILE A 218 3.19 -11.79 15.11
CA ILE A 218 4.40 -10.96 15.17
C ILE A 218 5.43 -11.42 14.11
N GLY A 219 5.63 -12.72 13.95
CA GLY A 219 6.50 -13.28 12.94
C GLY A 219 6.10 -12.86 11.51
N VAL A 220 4.80 -12.89 11.20
CA VAL A 220 4.28 -12.40 9.91
C VAL A 220 4.49 -10.89 9.76
N CYS A 221 4.31 -10.09 10.83
CA CYS A 221 4.60 -8.66 10.80
C CYS A 221 6.08 -8.37 10.49
N VAL A 222 7.01 -9.12 11.07
CA VAL A 222 8.45 -8.97 10.77
C VAL A 222 8.75 -9.29 9.31
N VAL A 223 8.14 -10.34 8.74
CA VAL A 223 8.26 -10.65 7.32
C VAL A 223 7.73 -9.50 6.45
N ILE A 224 6.54 -8.96 6.79
CA ILE A 224 5.97 -7.80 6.10
C ILE A 224 6.94 -6.63 6.13
N LEU A 225 7.46 -6.27 7.30
CA LEU A 225 8.40 -5.17 7.48
C LEU A 225 9.62 -5.34 6.57
N LEU A 226 10.30 -6.47 6.64
CA LEU A 226 11.53 -6.69 5.88
C LEU A 226 11.28 -6.67 4.36
N VAL A 227 10.24 -7.36 3.89
CA VAL A 227 9.93 -7.41 2.46
C VAL A 227 9.54 -6.04 1.92
N LEU A 228 8.76 -5.26 2.67
CA LEU A 228 8.35 -3.93 2.24
C LEU A 228 9.46 -2.88 2.40
N ILE A 229 10.32 -2.98 3.42
CA ILE A 229 11.51 -2.13 3.51
C ILE A 229 12.38 -2.38 2.28
N GLY A 230 12.72 -3.63 1.96
CA GLY A 230 13.54 -3.93 0.79
C GLY A 230 12.90 -3.46 -0.52
N GLN A 231 11.61 -3.69 -0.72
CA GLN A 231 10.88 -3.21 -1.88
C GLN A 231 10.93 -1.68 -2.02
N ASN A 232 10.61 -0.96 -0.92
CA ASN A 232 10.52 0.49 -0.97
C ASN A 232 11.89 1.19 -0.92
N THR A 233 12.97 0.50 -0.57
CA THR A 233 14.34 1.00 -0.70
C THR A 233 14.66 1.39 -2.15
N LEU A 234 14.22 0.62 -3.13
CA LEU A 234 14.41 0.93 -4.54
C LEU A 234 13.21 1.65 -5.13
N SER A 235 11.98 1.18 -4.88
CA SER A 235 10.79 1.72 -5.56
C SER A 235 10.49 3.17 -5.18
N THR A 236 10.87 3.65 -4.00
CA THR A 236 10.75 5.08 -3.64
C THR A 236 11.62 5.97 -4.54
N TYR A 237 12.82 5.52 -4.85
CA TYR A 237 13.80 6.25 -5.66
C TYR A 237 13.90 5.73 -7.09
N ILE A 238 12.87 5.08 -7.59
CA ILE A 238 12.89 4.42 -8.90
C ILE A 238 13.11 5.43 -10.04
N THR A 239 12.52 6.63 -9.95
CA THR A 239 12.69 7.67 -10.96
C THR A 239 14.12 8.18 -11.04
N PRO A 240 14.76 8.69 -9.97
CA PRO A 240 16.15 9.10 -10.04
C PRO A 240 17.11 7.93 -10.35
N TRP A 241 16.75 6.71 -9.96
CA TRP A 241 17.55 5.54 -10.30
C TRP A 241 17.49 5.22 -11.81
N LEU A 242 16.30 5.32 -12.45
CA LEU A 242 16.17 5.17 -13.91
C LEU A 242 16.92 6.27 -14.67
N GLU A 243 16.83 7.52 -14.23
CA GLU A 243 17.59 8.62 -14.81
C GLU A 243 19.11 8.38 -14.70
N ASN A 244 19.59 7.91 -13.56
CA ASN A 244 20.99 7.51 -13.36
C ASN A 244 21.41 6.33 -14.27
N ALA A 245 20.48 5.41 -14.55
CA ALA A 245 20.66 4.33 -15.53
C ALA A 245 20.47 4.77 -17.00
N SER A 246 20.56 6.09 -17.27
CA SER A 246 20.53 6.72 -18.60
C SER A 246 19.17 6.65 -19.32
N PHE A 247 18.08 6.52 -18.58
CA PHE A 247 16.74 6.69 -19.15
C PHE A 247 16.42 8.19 -19.29
N ALA A 248 15.91 8.58 -20.46
CA ALA A 248 15.45 9.95 -20.68
C ALA A 248 14.22 10.24 -19.80
N PRO A 249 14.11 11.43 -19.17
CA PRO A 249 13.00 11.77 -18.29
C PRO A 249 11.63 11.53 -18.94
N ASP A 250 11.45 11.83 -20.22
CA ASP A 250 10.18 11.65 -20.96
C ASP A 250 9.79 10.18 -21.11
N THR A 251 10.73 9.22 -20.99
CA THR A 251 10.44 7.79 -21.07
C THR A 251 10.09 7.17 -19.72
N VAL A 252 10.46 7.81 -18.61
CA VAL A 252 10.22 7.31 -17.24
C VAL A 252 8.73 7.04 -16.98
N PRO A 253 7.77 7.91 -17.34
CA PRO A 253 6.35 7.63 -17.11
C PRO A 253 5.87 6.36 -17.82
N LEU A 254 6.37 6.07 -19.03
CA LEU A 254 6.03 4.85 -19.75
C LEU A 254 6.59 3.61 -19.07
N VAL A 255 7.81 3.70 -18.56
CA VAL A 255 8.44 2.61 -17.77
C VAL A 255 7.66 2.36 -16.49
N LEU A 256 7.25 3.41 -15.78
CA LEU A 256 6.41 3.29 -14.57
C LEU A 256 5.03 2.69 -14.88
N PHE A 257 4.44 3.04 -16.03
CA PHE A 257 3.20 2.42 -16.49
C PHE A 257 3.38 0.91 -16.73
N ALA A 258 4.48 0.51 -17.37
CA ALA A 258 4.81 -0.91 -17.54
C ALA A 258 4.99 -1.63 -16.20
N PHE A 259 5.62 -0.98 -15.20
CA PHE A 259 5.79 -1.53 -13.85
C PHE A 259 4.44 -1.71 -13.14
N GLY A 260 3.56 -0.71 -13.19
CA GLY A 260 2.22 -0.79 -12.65
C GLY A 260 1.41 -1.92 -13.27
N GLY A 261 1.42 -2.01 -14.61
CA GLY A 261 0.77 -3.09 -15.36
C GLY A 261 1.32 -4.47 -14.99
N ALA A 262 2.64 -4.60 -14.89
CA ALA A 262 3.31 -5.81 -14.43
C ALA A 262 2.86 -6.21 -13.00
N GLY A 263 2.78 -5.23 -12.09
CA GLY A 263 2.28 -5.46 -10.73
C GLY A 263 0.83 -5.94 -10.70
N ALA A 264 -0.03 -5.39 -11.55
CA ALA A 264 -1.42 -5.85 -11.69
C ALA A 264 -1.49 -7.30 -12.21
N VAL A 265 -0.67 -7.67 -13.19
CA VAL A 265 -0.54 -9.07 -13.63
C VAL A 265 -0.09 -9.97 -12.48
N GLY A 266 0.93 -9.53 -11.71
CA GLY A 266 1.41 -10.24 -10.54
C GLY A 266 0.34 -10.46 -9.47
N LEU A 267 -0.51 -9.48 -9.24
CA LEU A 267 -1.65 -9.59 -8.31
C LEU A 267 -2.65 -10.66 -8.76
N VAL A 268 -2.98 -10.71 -10.05
CA VAL A 268 -3.87 -11.74 -10.61
C VAL A 268 -3.26 -13.12 -10.46
N LEU A 269 -1.98 -13.28 -10.82
CA LEU A 269 -1.25 -14.56 -10.67
C LEU A 269 -1.19 -15.01 -9.21
N ALA A 270 -1.01 -14.08 -8.28
CA ALA A 270 -0.99 -14.38 -6.85
C ALA A 270 -2.34 -14.89 -6.34
N GLY A 271 -3.47 -14.42 -6.90
CA GLY A 271 -4.79 -14.95 -6.58
C GLY A 271 -4.84 -16.47 -6.82
N PHE A 272 -4.45 -16.90 -8.02
CA PHE A 272 -4.39 -18.34 -8.35
C PHE A 272 -3.35 -19.11 -7.51
N ALA A 273 -2.16 -18.52 -7.31
CA ALA A 273 -1.08 -19.15 -6.56
C ALA A 273 -1.42 -19.34 -5.07
N THR A 274 -2.10 -18.40 -4.45
CA THR A 274 -2.46 -18.46 -3.03
C THR A 274 -3.44 -19.58 -2.71
N ASP A 275 -4.34 -19.89 -3.62
CA ASP A 275 -5.31 -20.98 -3.46
C ASP A 275 -4.67 -22.34 -3.72
N ARG A 276 -3.82 -22.44 -4.75
CA ARG A 276 -3.19 -23.71 -5.17
C ARG A 276 -1.98 -24.07 -4.31
N PHE A 277 -1.19 -23.06 -3.88
CA PHE A 277 0.09 -23.24 -3.17
C PHE A 277 0.18 -22.35 -1.92
N PRO A 278 -0.66 -22.59 -0.91
CA PRO A 278 -0.84 -21.67 0.24
C PRO A 278 0.41 -21.47 1.11
N ARG A 279 1.39 -22.39 1.05
CA ARG A 279 2.65 -22.35 1.82
C ARG A 279 3.84 -21.91 0.97
N SER A 280 3.95 -22.44 -0.25
CA SER A 280 5.11 -22.20 -1.14
C SER A 280 4.94 -20.99 -2.05
N GLY A 281 3.72 -20.53 -2.32
CA GLY A 281 3.46 -19.41 -3.23
C GLY A 281 4.21 -18.13 -2.86
N PHE A 282 4.18 -17.75 -1.59
CA PHE A 282 4.92 -16.58 -1.11
C PHE A 282 6.44 -16.78 -1.22
N VAL A 283 6.96 -17.96 -0.87
CA VAL A 283 8.41 -18.26 -0.94
C VAL A 283 8.89 -18.17 -2.38
N VAL A 284 8.15 -18.76 -3.32
CA VAL A 284 8.48 -18.70 -4.76
C VAL A 284 8.45 -17.25 -5.26
N ALA A 285 7.42 -16.46 -4.88
CA ALA A 285 7.34 -15.06 -5.26
C ALA A 285 8.52 -14.25 -4.69
N ALA A 286 8.88 -14.45 -3.42
CA ALA A 286 10.00 -13.75 -2.78
C ALA A 286 11.35 -14.13 -3.42
N ILE A 287 11.57 -15.40 -3.78
CA ILE A 287 12.76 -15.82 -4.54
C ILE A 287 12.78 -15.15 -5.91
N ALA A 288 11.63 -15.11 -6.61
CA ALA A 288 11.52 -14.46 -7.91
C ALA A 288 11.84 -12.96 -7.82
N VAL A 289 11.40 -12.27 -6.75
CA VAL A 289 11.77 -10.87 -6.47
C VAL A 289 13.27 -10.71 -6.32
N VAL A 290 13.93 -11.55 -5.50
CA VAL A 290 15.38 -11.49 -5.30
C VAL A 290 16.12 -11.70 -6.62
N LEU A 291 15.75 -12.73 -7.39
CA LEU A 291 16.39 -13.02 -8.68
C LEU A 291 16.17 -11.89 -9.70
N ALA A 292 14.96 -11.32 -9.74
CA ALA A 292 14.66 -10.21 -10.62
C ALA A 292 15.42 -8.93 -10.25
N LEU A 293 15.60 -8.65 -8.95
CA LEU A 293 16.42 -7.54 -8.47
C LEU A 293 17.89 -7.75 -8.79
N VAL A 294 18.42 -8.97 -8.69
CA VAL A 294 19.79 -9.31 -9.16
C VAL A 294 19.91 -9.05 -10.65
N GLY A 295 18.94 -9.54 -11.45
CA GLY A 295 18.89 -9.27 -12.88
C GLY A 295 18.86 -7.78 -13.20
N LEU A 296 18.11 -7.00 -12.43
CA LEU A 296 18.01 -5.54 -12.57
C LEU A 296 19.35 -4.85 -12.28
N ALA A 297 20.01 -5.22 -11.16
CA ALA A 297 21.31 -4.68 -10.79
C ALA A 297 22.39 -4.99 -11.84
N VAL A 298 22.41 -6.21 -12.35
CA VAL A 298 23.35 -6.62 -13.41
C VAL A 298 23.03 -5.89 -14.72
N ALA A 299 21.75 -5.82 -15.12
CA ALA A 299 21.34 -5.16 -16.34
C ALA A 299 21.69 -3.66 -16.35
N ALA A 300 21.55 -2.97 -15.21
CA ALA A 300 21.97 -1.58 -15.08
C ALA A 300 23.49 -1.40 -15.35
N GLY A 301 24.32 -2.32 -14.85
CA GLY A 301 25.76 -2.30 -15.09
C GLY A 301 26.19 -2.56 -16.54
N THR A 302 25.30 -3.15 -17.37
CA THR A 302 25.60 -3.42 -18.80
C THR A 302 25.33 -2.24 -19.73
N GLY A 303 24.61 -1.20 -19.24
CA GLY A 303 24.17 -0.09 -20.07
C GLY A 303 23.13 -0.46 -21.12
N ALA A 304 22.38 -1.56 -20.93
CA ALA A 304 21.34 -2.03 -21.85
C ALA A 304 19.92 -1.68 -21.33
N PRO A 305 19.28 -0.58 -21.77
CA PRO A 305 17.99 -0.12 -21.26
C PRO A 305 16.89 -1.19 -21.35
N THR A 306 16.85 -1.94 -22.43
CA THR A 306 15.86 -3.01 -22.63
C THR A 306 15.97 -4.10 -21.57
N ALA A 307 17.21 -4.50 -21.19
CA ALA A 307 17.44 -5.49 -20.15
C ALA A 307 16.98 -4.97 -18.78
N VAL A 308 17.20 -3.68 -18.50
CA VAL A 308 16.71 -3.02 -17.27
C VAL A 308 15.18 -3.07 -17.21
N VAL A 309 14.48 -2.69 -18.31
CA VAL A 309 13.02 -2.71 -18.35
C VAL A 309 12.48 -4.13 -18.17
N VAL A 310 13.06 -5.13 -18.85
CA VAL A 310 12.64 -6.53 -18.73
C VAL A 310 12.81 -7.04 -17.29
N ALA A 311 13.97 -6.81 -16.68
CA ALA A 311 14.24 -7.22 -15.30
C ALA A 311 13.28 -6.52 -14.30
N ALA A 312 13.01 -5.25 -14.51
CA ALA A 312 12.10 -4.49 -13.66
C ALA A 312 10.63 -4.92 -13.84
N VAL A 313 10.19 -5.28 -15.05
CA VAL A 313 8.86 -5.86 -15.30
C VAL A 313 8.74 -7.21 -14.57
N VAL A 314 9.75 -8.08 -14.68
CA VAL A 314 9.75 -9.36 -13.94
C VAL A 314 9.72 -9.14 -12.43
N TRP A 315 10.48 -8.18 -11.92
CA TRP A 315 10.46 -7.78 -10.51
C TRP A 315 9.06 -7.36 -10.06
N ASN A 316 8.38 -6.50 -10.83
CA ASN A 316 7.05 -6.00 -10.48
C ASN A 316 5.96 -7.10 -10.62
N ILE A 317 6.07 -8.02 -11.59
CA ILE A 317 5.19 -9.22 -11.64
C ILE A 317 5.38 -10.06 -10.38
N ALA A 318 6.62 -10.34 -10.00
CA ALA A 318 6.91 -11.15 -8.82
C ALA A 318 6.42 -10.51 -7.51
N PHE A 319 6.58 -9.18 -7.38
CA PHE A 319 6.17 -8.44 -6.17
C PHE A 319 4.68 -8.16 -6.11
N GLY A 320 4.00 -7.93 -7.25
CA GLY A 320 2.63 -7.37 -7.29
C GLY A 320 1.60 -8.14 -6.47
N GLY A 321 1.78 -9.44 -6.30
CA GLY A 321 0.90 -10.28 -5.47
C GLY A 321 1.33 -10.46 -4.02
N ILE A 322 2.56 -10.10 -3.66
CA ILE A 322 3.11 -10.32 -2.30
C ILE A 322 2.26 -9.67 -1.21
N PRO A 323 1.79 -8.42 -1.34
CA PRO A 323 0.92 -7.81 -0.34
C PRO A 323 -0.35 -8.62 -0.05
N ALA A 324 -1.02 -9.12 -1.09
CA ALA A 324 -2.23 -9.95 -0.95
C ALA A 324 -1.93 -11.32 -0.31
N MET A 325 -0.81 -11.95 -0.67
CA MET A 325 -0.35 -13.19 -0.06
C MET A 325 -0.05 -13.01 1.44
N LEU A 326 0.62 -11.93 1.82
CA LEU A 326 0.94 -11.61 3.21
C LEU A 326 -0.33 -11.29 4.02
N GLN A 327 -1.30 -10.60 3.42
CA GLN A 327 -2.60 -10.35 4.03
C GLN A 327 -3.36 -11.64 4.28
N THR A 328 -3.43 -12.53 3.29
CA THR A 328 -4.07 -13.85 3.43
C THR A 328 -3.37 -14.69 4.51
N ARG A 329 -2.03 -14.67 4.52
CA ARG A 329 -1.24 -15.35 5.54
C ARG A 329 -1.53 -14.83 6.95
N MET A 330 -1.66 -13.51 7.13
CA MET A 330 -2.02 -12.88 8.40
C MET A 330 -3.39 -13.38 8.89
N LEU A 331 -4.40 -13.37 8.02
CA LEU A 331 -5.75 -13.84 8.34
C LEU A 331 -5.80 -15.32 8.71
N ARG A 332 -5.04 -16.17 7.99
CA ARG A 332 -4.96 -17.62 8.28
C ARG A 332 -4.19 -17.92 9.58
N THR A 333 -3.29 -17.05 9.97
CA THR A 333 -2.45 -17.21 11.16
C THR A 333 -3.16 -16.75 12.43
N SER A 334 -4.04 -15.77 12.35
CA SER A 334 -4.71 -15.14 13.47
C SER A 334 -5.91 -15.96 13.97
N SER A 335 -6.05 -16.11 15.30
CA SER A 335 -7.29 -16.59 15.91
C SER A 335 -8.45 -15.64 15.65
N PHE A 336 -9.68 -16.12 15.77
CA PHE A 336 -10.88 -15.27 15.62
C PHE A 336 -10.83 -14.05 16.55
N GLN A 337 -10.35 -14.23 17.79
CA GLN A 337 -10.25 -13.16 18.80
C GLN A 337 -9.21 -12.09 18.44
N LEU A 338 -8.11 -12.47 17.77
CA LEU A 338 -7.03 -11.55 17.41
C LEU A 338 -7.11 -10.99 16.00
N ARG A 339 -8.13 -11.32 15.20
CA ARG A 339 -8.23 -10.85 13.80
C ARG A 339 -8.17 -9.33 13.65
N SER A 340 -8.87 -8.59 14.53
CA SER A 340 -8.83 -7.12 14.49
C SER A 340 -7.45 -6.57 14.87
N LEU A 341 -6.79 -7.15 15.88
CA LEU A 341 -5.43 -6.79 16.26
C LEU A 341 -4.44 -7.13 15.15
N ALA A 342 -4.56 -8.31 14.54
CA ALA A 342 -3.71 -8.75 13.44
C ALA A 342 -3.84 -7.81 12.23
N ALA A 343 -5.06 -7.39 11.87
CA ALA A 343 -5.28 -6.42 10.79
C ALA A 343 -4.66 -5.04 11.11
N ALA A 344 -4.79 -4.55 12.33
CA ALA A 344 -4.17 -3.30 12.76
C ALA A 344 -2.63 -3.38 12.72
N LEU A 345 -2.04 -4.45 13.28
CA LEU A 345 -0.60 -4.70 13.25
C LEU A 345 -0.09 -4.83 11.80
N GLN A 346 -0.83 -5.49 10.93
CA GLN A 346 -0.49 -5.60 9.52
C GLN A 346 -0.44 -4.22 8.86
N THR A 347 -1.46 -3.40 9.01
CA THR A 347 -1.51 -2.04 8.43
C THR A 347 -0.34 -1.20 8.94
N THR A 348 -0.04 -1.29 10.24
CA THR A 348 1.11 -0.62 10.85
C THR A 348 2.42 -1.12 10.23
N ALA A 349 2.61 -2.44 10.10
CA ALA A 349 3.80 -3.04 9.50
C ALA A 349 3.97 -2.63 8.03
N PHE A 350 2.88 -2.53 7.26
CA PHE A 350 2.92 -2.03 5.87
C PHE A 350 3.45 -0.58 5.82
N ASN A 351 2.90 0.31 6.61
CA ASN A 351 3.31 1.72 6.60
C ASN A 351 4.75 1.91 7.13
N ILE A 352 5.15 1.18 8.19
CA ILE A 352 6.55 1.20 8.65
C ILE A 352 7.47 0.63 7.56
N GLY A 353 7.03 -0.40 6.82
CA GLY A 353 7.78 -0.97 5.70
C GLY A 353 7.98 0.04 4.56
N ILE A 354 6.92 0.79 4.19
CA ILE A 354 6.97 1.82 3.15
C ILE A 354 7.91 2.96 3.58
N GLY A 355 7.65 3.56 4.75
CA GLY A 355 8.46 4.68 5.25
C GLY A 355 9.90 4.28 5.60
N GLY A 356 10.08 3.09 6.19
CA GLY A 356 11.38 2.53 6.50
C GLY A 356 12.22 2.24 5.26
N GLY A 357 11.58 1.75 4.18
CA GLY A 357 12.26 1.56 2.89
C GLY A 357 12.74 2.88 2.28
N ALA A 358 11.89 3.91 2.29
CA ALA A 358 12.27 5.25 1.84
C ALA A 358 13.44 5.81 2.66
N MET A 359 13.42 5.63 3.98
CA MET A 359 14.50 6.06 4.88
C MET A 359 15.81 5.31 4.59
N VAL A 360 15.77 3.99 4.50
CA VAL A 360 16.94 3.15 4.21
C VAL A 360 17.51 3.47 2.83
N GLY A 361 16.64 3.64 1.82
CA GLY A 361 17.07 4.03 0.47
C GLY A 361 17.77 5.39 0.45
N GLY A 362 17.22 6.38 1.16
CA GLY A 362 17.87 7.69 1.28
C GLY A 362 19.25 7.62 1.93
N LEU A 363 19.36 6.90 3.06
CA LEU A 363 20.67 6.68 3.72
C LEU A 363 21.65 5.96 2.81
N ALA A 364 21.20 4.95 2.05
CA ALA A 364 22.04 4.21 1.12
C ALA A 364 22.56 5.12 -0.02
N ILE A 365 21.71 6.03 -0.53
CA ILE A 365 22.09 7.02 -1.54
C ILE A 365 23.16 7.97 -0.99
N ASP A 366 22.97 8.50 0.22
CA ASP A 366 23.95 9.43 0.83
C ASP A 366 25.31 8.79 1.10
N LEU A 367 25.34 7.48 1.37
CA LEU A 367 26.57 6.74 1.66
C LEU A 367 27.28 6.22 0.40
N SER A 368 26.55 5.82 -0.64
CA SER A 368 27.11 5.01 -1.74
C SER A 368 26.52 5.32 -3.11
N GLY A 369 25.60 6.30 -3.22
CA GLY A 369 24.94 6.67 -4.47
C GLY A 369 23.77 5.79 -4.85
N LEU A 370 23.17 6.09 -6.02
CA LEU A 370 21.96 5.43 -6.49
C LEU A 370 22.15 3.95 -6.88
N ASP A 371 23.33 3.59 -7.36
CA ASP A 371 23.62 2.23 -7.88
C ASP A 371 23.56 1.13 -6.82
N VAL A 372 23.68 1.50 -5.53
CA VAL A 372 23.64 0.54 -4.42
C VAL A 372 22.20 0.07 -4.11
N LEU A 373 21.17 0.83 -4.50
CA LEU A 373 19.78 0.58 -4.10
C LEU A 373 19.27 -0.83 -4.42
N PRO A 374 19.48 -1.41 -5.62
CA PRO A 374 19.07 -2.77 -5.89
C PRO A 374 19.73 -3.79 -4.95
N TRP A 375 21.02 -3.61 -4.64
CA TRP A 375 21.77 -4.51 -3.77
C TRP A 375 21.27 -4.47 -2.32
N VAL A 376 21.00 -3.27 -1.80
CA VAL A 376 20.39 -3.11 -0.47
C VAL A 376 19.01 -3.74 -0.42
N ALA A 377 18.20 -3.53 -1.46
CA ALA A 377 16.88 -4.16 -1.58
C ALA A 377 16.97 -5.70 -1.59
N ILE A 378 17.91 -6.27 -2.35
CA ILE A 378 18.18 -7.72 -2.40
C ILE A 378 18.53 -8.24 -1.01
N ALA A 379 19.47 -7.61 -0.31
CA ALA A 379 19.90 -8.05 1.01
C ALA A 379 18.72 -8.10 2.00
N ILE A 380 17.89 -7.04 2.04
CA ILE A 380 16.78 -6.94 2.99
C ILE A 380 15.67 -7.94 2.64
N VAL A 381 15.29 -8.08 1.35
CA VAL A 381 14.28 -9.05 0.93
C VAL A 381 14.75 -10.49 1.18
N ALA A 382 16.03 -10.80 0.95
CA ALA A 382 16.61 -12.10 1.26
C ALA A 382 16.54 -12.42 2.75
N VAL A 383 16.84 -11.45 3.63
CA VAL A 383 16.65 -11.61 5.09
C VAL A 383 15.17 -11.85 5.40
N GLY A 384 14.24 -11.11 4.78
CA GLY A 384 12.81 -11.31 4.93
C GLY A 384 12.36 -12.73 4.52
N LEU A 385 12.92 -13.27 3.44
CA LEU A 385 12.69 -14.65 2.99
C LEU A 385 13.19 -15.66 4.03
N VAL A 386 14.40 -15.50 4.54
CA VAL A 386 14.97 -16.39 5.57
C VAL A 386 14.11 -16.37 6.84
N VAL A 387 13.71 -15.18 7.30
CA VAL A 387 12.81 -15.04 8.45
C VAL A 387 11.47 -15.74 8.19
N SER A 388 10.92 -15.63 6.97
CA SER A 388 9.69 -16.33 6.61
C SER A 388 9.83 -17.84 6.72
N LEU A 389 10.94 -18.41 6.23
CA LEU A 389 11.21 -19.85 6.32
C LEU A 389 11.34 -20.31 7.78
N ILE A 390 12.00 -19.53 8.63
CA ILE A 390 12.12 -19.82 10.07
C ILE A 390 10.73 -19.79 10.76
N VAL A 391 9.90 -18.79 10.45
CA VAL A 391 8.53 -18.70 11.00
C VAL A 391 7.70 -19.91 10.59
N ASP A 392 7.79 -20.36 9.33
CA ASP A 392 7.06 -21.52 8.83
C ASP A 392 7.55 -22.84 9.45
N ALA A 393 8.87 -23.00 9.61
CA ALA A 393 9.46 -24.18 10.24
C ALA A 393 9.01 -24.31 11.71
N ARG A 394 9.05 -23.20 12.46
CA ARG A 394 8.57 -23.16 13.86
C ARG A 394 7.07 -23.47 13.99
N ALA A 395 6.25 -22.93 13.08
CA ALA A 395 4.82 -23.20 13.06
C ALA A 395 4.52 -24.68 12.81
N THR A 396 5.26 -25.31 11.89
CA THR A 396 5.11 -26.74 11.57
C THR A 396 5.58 -27.62 12.74
N ALA A 397 6.68 -27.28 13.38
CA ALA A 397 7.19 -27.99 14.55
C ALA A 397 6.20 -27.96 15.74
N ALA A 398 5.59 -26.81 16.01
CA ALA A 398 4.58 -26.66 17.06
C ALA A 398 3.35 -27.55 16.83
N VAL A 399 2.84 -27.59 15.57
CA VAL A 399 1.70 -28.47 15.23
C VAL A 399 2.06 -29.95 15.39
N ARG A 400 3.27 -30.36 15.02
CA ARG A 400 3.74 -31.75 15.22
C ARG A 400 3.85 -32.11 16.70
N ALA A 401 4.38 -31.20 17.53
CA ALA A 401 4.51 -31.42 18.98
C ALA A 401 3.13 -31.58 19.65
N GLU A 402 2.14 -30.78 19.27
CA GLU A 402 0.76 -30.90 19.76
C GLU A 402 0.11 -32.24 19.34
N ALA A 403 0.34 -32.68 18.09
CA ALA A 403 -0.17 -33.97 17.61
C ALA A 403 0.47 -35.18 18.30
N VAL A 404 1.70 -35.06 18.79
CA VAL A 404 2.37 -36.11 19.59
C VAL A 404 1.87 -36.11 21.02
N ALA A 405 1.64 -34.93 21.62
CA ALA A 405 1.16 -34.79 22.99
C ALA A 405 -0.33 -35.21 23.20
N SER A 406 -1.08 -35.28 22.10
CA SER A 406 -2.49 -35.70 22.07
C SER A 406 -2.70 -37.22 21.86
N ARG A 407 -1.62 -37.95 21.63
CA ARG A 407 -1.59 -39.45 21.56
C ARG A 407 -1.14 -40.06 22.88
#